data_863388c3cc057a523446d81ade1afd30
#
_entry.id   863388c3cc057a523446d81ade1afd30
#
_cell.length_a   1.000
_cell.length_b   1.000
_cell.length_c   1.000
_cell.angle_alpha   90.00
_cell.angle_beta   90.00
_cell.angle_gamma   90.00
#
_symmetry.space_group_name_H-M   'P 1'
#
loop_
_entity.id
_entity.type
_entity.pdbx_description
1 polymer ?
#
loop_
_entity_poly.entity_id
_entity_poly.type
_entity_poly.pdbx_seq_one_letter_code
_entity_poly.pdbx_strand_id
1 'polypeptide(L)'
;MPPPDDAPPAAAPAGAPAFSRCPKCGHTPLPADQRLPVACPRCGVVLAKAAQARADAAAGRDPLAQRRAAHRRAAADVDDDGEPAGWAARLLAVPERVDGPALAGRAALLAVLCWVGLRLIALDHRHAEINNAFLHGPLLVFHEAGHVLFAWGGRWLTVAGGTLMQLLVPAVVAGAFLWRQRDPFGAAVGLWALGVSLLDVAPYVYDAADPQIMLLTGATGEAGGHDWIYLLRSLGLLARAQALGTATHRLGALLLLAALAWAAWLLWRQWRRWRSDHTDAPAA
;
A
#
# COMPACT_ATOMS: atom_id res chain seq x y z
N MET A 1 9.63 -46.91 -45.35
CA MET A 1 9.83 -47.42 -43.99
C MET A 1 10.53 -46.30 -43.22
N PRO A 2 9.78 -45.50 -42.41
CA PRO A 2 10.38 -44.53 -41.53
C PRO A 2 10.78 -45.19 -40.20
N PRO A 3 11.83 -44.71 -39.50
CA PRO A 3 12.22 -45.28 -38.24
C PRO A 3 11.25 -44.89 -37.11
N PRO A 4 11.05 -45.76 -36.13
CA PRO A 4 10.35 -45.41 -34.88
C PRO A 4 11.38 -44.77 -33.94
N ASP A 5 10.96 -43.82 -33.15
CA ASP A 5 11.39 -43.62 -31.75
C ASP A 5 11.19 -42.17 -31.30
N ASP A 6 9.96 -41.88 -30.91
CA ASP A 6 9.73 -40.90 -29.87
C ASP A 6 9.37 -41.64 -28.57
N ALA A 7 10.39 -42.23 -27.95
CA ALA A 7 10.26 -42.68 -26.55
C ALA A 7 10.37 -41.46 -25.64
N PRO A 8 9.41 -41.25 -24.69
CA PRO A 8 9.52 -40.20 -23.69
C PRO A 8 10.79 -40.39 -22.87
N PRO A 9 11.47 -39.29 -22.46
CA PRO A 9 12.69 -39.39 -21.67
C PRO A 9 12.40 -40.19 -20.38
N ALA A 10 13.23 -41.22 -20.15
CA ALA A 10 13.13 -42.11 -19.02
C ALA A 10 13.04 -41.33 -17.71
N ALA A 11 12.06 -41.62 -16.88
CA ALA A 11 11.93 -41.10 -15.55
C ALA A 11 13.23 -41.34 -14.78
N ALA A 12 13.84 -40.31 -14.23
CA ALA A 12 15.04 -40.41 -13.43
C ALA A 12 14.83 -41.39 -12.28
N PRO A 13 15.84 -42.23 -11.94
CA PRO A 13 15.70 -43.30 -10.94
C PRO A 13 15.31 -42.70 -9.60
N ALA A 14 14.30 -43.32 -8.98
CA ALA A 14 13.77 -42.92 -7.68
C ALA A 14 14.86 -43.08 -6.61
N GLY A 15 15.61 -41.99 -6.30
CA GLY A 15 16.62 -42.04 -5.25
C GLY A 15 17.77 -41.05 -5.36
N ALA A 16 17.98 -40.39 -6.51
CA ALA A 16 19.08 -39.41 -6.60
C ALA A 16 18.75 -38.09 -5.84
N PRO A 17 19.73 -37.53 -5.11
CA PRO A 17 19.53 -36.22 -4.47
C PRO A 17 19.29 -35.11 -5.52
N ALA A 18 18.34 -34.24 -5.27
CA ALA A 18 17.99 -33.16 -6.21
C ALA A 18 19.12 -32.16 -6.44
N PHE A 19 20.03 -32.03 -5.45
CA PHE A 19 21.17 -31.12 -5.49
C PHE A 19 22.45 -31.78 -4.97
N SER A 20 23.56 -31.65 -5.68
CA SER A 20 24.93 -31.99 -5.22
C SER A 20 25.53 -30.83 -4.41
N ARG A 21 25.08 -29.58 -4.67
CA ARG A 21 25.48 -28.36 -3.96
C ARG A 21 24.25 -27.55 -3.63
N CYS A 22 24.26 -26.84 -2.50
CA CYS A 22 23.16 -25.97 -2.11
C CYS A 22 22.85 -24.91 -3.19
N PRO A 23 21.61 -24.83 -3.69
CA PRO A 23 21.26 -23.90 -4.77
C PRO A 23 21.32 -22.42 -4.33
N LYS A 24 21.34 -22.16 -3.01
CA LYS A 24 21.40 -20.79 -2.47
C LYS A 24 22.82 -20.33 -2.12
N CYS A 25 23.63 -21.18 -1.48
CA CYS A 25 24.94 -20.77 -0.94
C CYS A 25 26.12 -21.62 -1.41
N GLY A 26 25.92 -22.61 -2.29
CA GLY A 26 26.95 -23.47 -2.83
C GLY A 26 27.54 -24.48 -1.84
N HIS A 27 27.04 -24.58 -0.61
CA HIS A 27 27.55 -25.45 0.44
C HIS A 27 27.52 -26.94 0.06
N THR A 28 28.58 -27.68 0.40
CA THR A 28 28.73 -29.13 0.34
C THR A 28 29.46 -29.63 1.59
N PRO A 29 29.20 -30.86 2.07
CA PRO A 29 28.20 -31.82 1.60
C PRO A 29 26.75 -31.44 2.01
N LEU A 30 25.79 -31.92 1.22
CA LEU A 30 24.40 -31.82 1.56
C LEU A 30 23.87 -33.15 2.13
N PRO A 31 22.76 -33.14 2.91
CA PRO A 31 22.09 -34.36 3.36
C PRO A 31 21.73 -35.28 2.18
N ALA A 32 21.92 -36.59 2.36
CA ALA A 32 21.69 -37.58 1.31
C ALA A 32 20.20 -37.71 0.94
N ASP A 33 19.30 -37.63 1.92
CA ASP A 33 17.84 -37.59 1.70
C ASP A 33 17.37 -36.15 1.65
N GLN A 34 17.03 -35.68 0.45
CA GLN A 34 16.54 -34.33 0.18
C GLN A 34 15.02 -34.28 -0.07
N ARG A 35 14.29 -35.39 0.06
CA ARG A 35 12.83 -35.45 -0.08
C ARG A 35 12.09 -35.01 1.17
N LEU A 36 12.70 -35.20 2.32
CA LEU A 36 12.20 -34.69 3.59
C LEU A 36 12.43 -33.17 3.68
N PRO A 37 11.74 -32.46 4.58
CA PRO A 37 11.94 -31.02 4.78
C PRO A 37 13.29 -30.72 5.48
N VAL A 38 14.38 -31.26 4.91
CA VAL A 38 15.75 -31.09 5.39
C VAL A 38 16.30 -29.77 4.87
N ALA A 39 16.91 -29.01 5.76
CA ALA A 39 17.50 -27.71 5.45
C ALA A 39 19.01 -27.82 5.20
N CYS A 40 19.54 -26.95 4.36
CA CYS A 40 20.97 -26.78 4.19
C CYS A 40 21.63 -26.37 5.52
N PRO A 41 22.69 -27.06 6.01
CA PRO A 41 23.29 -26.78 7.32
C PRO A 41 23.94 -25.40 7.40
N ARG A 42 24.27 -24.78 6.25
CA ARG A 42 24.93 -23.47 6.21
C ARG A 42 23.95 -22.29 6.11
N CYS A 43 22.85 -22.40 5.34
CA CYS A 43 22.00 -21.25 5.05
C CYS A 43 20.51 -21.48 5.34
N GLY A 44 20.12 -22.66 5.84
CA GLY A 44 18.77 -22.98 6.27
C GLY A 44 17.75 -23.17 5.13
N VAL A 45 18.13 -23.12 3.84
CA VAL A 45 17.17 -23.37 2.76
C VAL A 45 16.69 -24.82 2.79
N VAL A 46 15.36 -25.01 2.75
CA VAL A 46 14.74 -26.35 2.70
C VAL A 46 14.90 -26.92 1.29
N LEU A 47 15.69 -28.01 1.15
CA LEU A 47 16.09 -28.55 -0.15
C LEU A 47 14.91 -29.08 -0.97
N ALA A 48 13.95 -29.76 -0.33
CA ALA A 48 12.74 -30.23 -1.01
C ALA A 48 11.90 -29.07 -1.61
N LYS A 49 11.76 -27.96 -0.89
CA LYS A 49 11.07 -26.76 -1.41
C LYS A 49 11.83 -26.11 -2.57
N ALA A 50 13.18 -26.11 -2.50
CA ALA A 50 14.00 -25.57 -3.58
C ALA A 50 13.93 -26.46 -4.84
N ALA A 51 13.86 -27.79 -4.68
CA ALA A 51 13.66 -28.72 -5.78
C ALA A 51 12.29 -28.55 -6.44
N GLN A 52 11.23 -28.43 -5.63
CA GLN A 52 9.88 -28.16 -6.12
C GLN A 52 9.81 -26.86 -6.89
N ALA A 53 10.36 -25.77 -6.34
CA ALA A 53 10.38 -24.45 -7.00
C ALA A 53 11.13 -24.50 -8.35
N ARG A 54 12.22 -25.28 -8.43
CA ARG A 54 12.97 -25.48 -9.69
C ARG A 54 12.15 -26.27 -10.71
N ALA A 55 11.44 -27.32 -10.28
CA ALA A 55 10.55 -28.11 -11.13
C ALA A 55 9.36 -27.27 -11.65
N ASP A 56 8.78 -26.45 -10.79
CA ASP A 56 7.68 -25.54 -11.16
C ASP A 56 8.16 -24.46 -12.14
N ALA A 57 9.36 -23.91 -11.94
CA ALA A 57 9.97 -22.97 -12.88
C ALA A 57 10.26 -23.61 -14.25
N ALA A 58 10.81 -24.84 -14.26
CA ALA A 58 11.06 -25.59 -15.49
C ALA A 58 9.77 -25.96 -16.24
N ALA A 59 8.69 -26.22 -15.51
CA ALA A 59 7.37 -26.51 -16.07
C ALA A 59 6.53 -25.23 -16.40
N GLY A 60 7.10 -24.04 -16.27
CA GLY A 60 6.40 -22.77 -16.49
C GLY A 60 5.29 -22.49 -15.47
N ARG A 61 5.24 -23.21 -14.36
CA ARG A 61 4.23 -23.09 -13.30
C ARG A 61 4.61 -22.13 -12.18
N ASP A 62 5.74 -21.40 -12.30
CA ASP A 62 6.17 -20.43 -11.30
C ASP A 62 5.16 -19.24 -11.27
N PRO A 63 4.34 -19.10 -10.21
CA PRO A 63 3.34 -18.04 -10.12
C PRO A 63 3.97 -16.65 -10.08
N LEU A 64 5.19 -16.52 -9.55
CA LEU A 64 5.90 -15.25 -9.48
C LEU A 64 6.50 -14.89 -10.84
N ALA A 65 7.03 -15.85 -11.58
CA ALA A 65 7.50 -15.63 -12.95
C ALA A 65 6.35 -15.29 -13.89
N GLN A 66 5.20 -15.98 -13.75
CA GLN A 66 3.99 -15.68 -14.52
C GLN A 66 3.47 -14.27 -14.21
N ARG A 67 3.40 -13.86 -12.94
CA ARG A 67 3.03 -12.49 -12.55
C ARG A 67 4.02 -11.47 -13.08
N ARG A 68 5.33 -11.72 -12.98
CA ARG A 68 6.36 -10.83 -13.54
C ARG A 68 6.28 -10.75 -15.07
N ALA A 69 6.00 -11.86 -15.75
CA ALA A 69 5.80 -11.88 -17.20
C ALA A 69 4.52 -11.15 -17.60
N ALA A 70 3.43 -11.32 -16.87
CA ALA A 70 2.18 -10.57 -17.07
C ALA A 70 2.41 -9.05 -16.85
N HIS A 71 3.13 -8.67 -15.78
CA HIS A 71 3.51 -7.28 -15.57
C HIS A 71 4.44 -6.71 -16.64
N ARG A 72 5.38 -7.52 -17.18
CA ARG A 72 6.25 -7.06 -18.29
C ARG A 72 5.49 -6.94 -19.60
N ARG A 73 4.56 -7.85 -19.89
CA ARG A 73 3.69 -7.75 -21.07
C ARG A 73 2.77 -6.53 -20.96
N ALA A 74 2.12 -6.34 -19.85
CA ALA A 74 1.32 -5.14 -19.60
C ALA A 74 2.14 -3.83 -19.61
N ALA A 75 3.43 -3.87 -19.35
CA ALA A 75 4.32 -2.73 -19.51
C ALA A 75 4.80 -2.54 -20.95
N ALA A 76 4.99 -3.63 -21.73
CA ALA A 76 5.42 -3.59 -23.12
C ALA A 76 4.28 -3.21 -24.08
N ASP A 77 3.04 -3.62 -23.80
CA ASP A 77 1.85 -3.24 -24.59
C ASP A 77 1.50 -1.74 -24.51
N VAL A 78 2.24 -0.98 -23.68
CA VAL A 78 2.02 0.46 -23.49
C VAL A 78 3.03 1.32 -24.27
N ASP A 79 4.12 0.74 -24.75
CA ASP A 79 5.18 1.49 -25.44
C ASP A 79 4.96 1.57 -26.96
N ASP A 80 3.94 0.91 -27.53
CA ASP A 80 3.70 0.88 -28.97
C ASP A 80 2.69 1.95 -29.47
N ASP A 81 1.97 2.65 -28.59
CA ASP A 81 1.05 3.73 -28.95
C ASP A 81 1.61 5.14 -28.61
N GLY A 82 2.87 5.40 -28.87
CA GLY A 82 3.52 6.68 -29.22
C GLY A 82 3.14 7.99 -28.51
N GLU A 83 2.23 7.99 -27.52
CA GLU A 83 1.94 9.14 -26.67
C GLU A 83 2.10 8.76 -25.19
N PRO A 84 2.88 9.53 -24.41
CA PRO A 84 2.81 9.39 -22.96
C PRO A 84 1.39 9.75 -22.56
N ALA A 85 0.59 8.76 -22.20
CA ALA A 85 -0.76 9.00 -21.66
C ALA A 85 -0.63 10.08 -20.58
N GLY A 86 -1.11 11.28 -20.85
CA GLY A 86 -0.95 12.44 -19.98
C GLY A 86 -1.44 12.08 -18.58
N TRP A 87 -0.96 12.76 -17.55
CA TRP A 87 -1.36 12.54 -16.16
C TRP A 87 -2.88 12.41 -15.99
N ALA A 88 -3.67 13.15 -16.79
CA ALA A 88 -5.12 13.07 -16.80
C ALA A 88 -5.64 11.69 -17.23
N ALA A 89 -5.05 11.08 -18.25
CA ALA A 89 -5.44 9.74 -18.71
C ALA A 89 -5.17 8.68 -17.61
N ARG A 90 -4.10 8.83 -16.83
CA ARG A 90 -3.80 7.94 -15.70
C ARG A 90 -4.83 8.05 -14.57
N LEU A 91 -5.28 9.26 -14.26
CA LEU A 91 -6.33 9.48 -13.26
C LEU A 91 -7.68 8.88 -13.67
N LEU A 92 -7.94 8.80 -14.96
CA LEU A 92 -9.21 8.37 -15.52
C LEU A 92 -9.19 6.93 -16.06
N ALA A 93 -8.08 6.23 -15.93
CA ALA A 93 -7.90 4.89 -16.44
C ALA A 93 -8.88 3.90 -15.80
N VAL A 94 -9.49 3.05 -16.60
CA VAL A 94 -10.33 1.93 -16.16
C VAL A 94 -9.80 0.67 -16.85
N PRO A 95 -9.63 -0.45 -16.14
CA PRO A 95 -9.17 -1.70 -16.73
C PRO A 95 -10.00 -2.09 -17.96
N GLU A 96 -9.36 -2.63 -19.00
CA GLU A 96 -10.05 -3.09 -20.21
C GLU A 96 -11.05 -4.21 -19.91
N ARG A 97 -10.66 -5.13 -19.02
CA ARG A 97 -11.53 -6.21 -18.54
C ARG A 97 -11.81 -6.01 -17.06
N VAL A 98 -13.08 -6.03 -16.72
CA VAL A 98 -13.55 -5.88 -15.34
C VAL A 98 -14.07 -7.24 -14.85
N ASP A 99 -13.39 -7.78 -13.84
CA ASP A 99 -13.81 -9.01 -13.17
C ASP A 99 -14.91 -8.71 -12.14
N GLY A 100 -16.02 -9.46 -12.16
CA GLY A 100 -17.17 -9.26 -11.29
C GLY A 100 -16.82 -9.34 -9.80
N PRO A 101 -16.11 -10.38 -9.32
CA PRO A 101 -15.62 -10.46 -7.95
C PRO A 101 -14.75 -9.27 -7.53
N ALA A 102 -13.84 -8.80 -8.39
CA ALA A 102 -13.01 -7.63 -8.10
C ALA A 102 -13.85 -6.35 -8.00
N LEU A 103 -14.85 -6.19 -8.87
CA LEU A 103 -15.80 -5.08 -8.83
C LEU A 103 -16.59 -5.08 -7.52
N ALA A 104 -17.12 -6.24 -7.10
CA ALA A 104 -17.85 -6.39 -5.84
C ALA A 104 -16.95 -6.07 -4.62
N GLY A 105 -15.70 -6.57 -4.63
CA GLY A 105 -14.72 -6.27 -3.57
C GLY A 105 -14.41 -4.77 -3.47
N ARG A 106 -14.21 -4.07 -4.59
CA ARG A 106 -14.01 -2.62 -4.62
C ARG A 106 -15.26 -1.85 -4.14
N ALA A 107 -16.46 -2.33 -4.48
CA ALA A 107 -17.72 -1.73 -4.01
C ALA A 107 -17.87 -1.88 -2.49
N ALA A 108 -17.61 -3.06 -1.94
CA ALA A 108 -17.62 -3.32 -0.51
C ALA A 108 -16.59 -2.45 0.23
N LEU A 109 -15.35 -2.37 -0.30
CA LEU A 109 -14.32 -1.50 0.25
C LEU A 109 -14.75 -0.03 0.26
N LEU A 110 -15.30 0.47 -0.87
CA LEU A 110 -15.78 1.85 -0.95
C LEU A 110 -16.87 2.13 0.08
N ALA A 111 -17.82 1.19 0.29
CA ALA A 111 -18.87 1.35 1.30
C ALA A 111 -18.28 1.47 2.72
N VAL A 112 -17.27 0.64 3.05
CA VAL A 112 -16.56 0.72 4.33
C VAL A 112 -15.83 2.05 4.47
N LEU A 113 -15.09 2.47 3.44
CA LEU A 113 -14.36 3.75 3.44
C LEU A 113 -15.30 4.95 3.57
N CYS A 114 -16.46 4.93 2.91
CA CYS A 114 -17.50 5.94 3.08
C CYS A 114 -17.98 5.99 4.53
N TRP A 115 -18.36 4.84 5.10
CA TRP A 115 -18.86 4.79 6.47
C TRP A 115 -17.82 5.28 7.48
N VAL A 116 -16.59 4.75 7.42
CA VAL A 116 -15.50 5.15 8.32
C VAL A 116 -15.16 6.63 8.12
N GLY A 117 -14.98 7.07 6.88
CA GLY A 117 -14.58 8.45 6.57
C GLY A 117 -15.61 9.48 7.04
N LEU A 118 -16.91 9.24 6.81
CA LEU A 118 -17.96 10.14 7.28
C LEU A 118 -18.03 10.19 8.82
N ARG A 119 -17.80 9.05 9.49
CA ARG A 119 -17.71 9.01 10.95
C ARG A 119 -16.53 9.84 11.46
N LEU A 120 -15.36 9.73 10.83
CA LEU A 120 -14.16 10.48 11.24
C LEU A 120 -14.33 12.00 11.01
N ILE A 121 -14.94 12.40 9.89
CA ILE A 121 -15.22 13.83 9.62
C ILE A 121 -16.17 14.42 10.67
N ALA A 122 -17.11 13.61 11.18
CA ALA A 122 -18.11 14.07 12.15
C ALA A 122 -17.56 14.21 13.58
N LEU A 123 -16.36 13.67 13.87
CA LEU A 123 -15.74 13.80 15.19
C LEU A 123 -15.25 15.23 15.44
N ASP A 124 -15.43 15.72 16.65
CA ASP A 124 -15.01 17.08 17.01
C ASP A 124 -13.50 17.14 17.22
N HIS A 125 -12.81 17.76 16.25
CA HIS A 125 -11.37 17.96 16.32
C HIS A 125 -10.92 18.88 17.45
N ARG A 126 -11.80 19.72 17.99
CA ARG A 126 -11.49 20.63 19.11
C ARG A 126 -11.36 19.90 20.45
N HIS A 127 -12.02 18.75 20.57
CA HIS A 127 -11.96 17.88 21.75
C HIS A 127 -11.15 16.61 21.52
N ALA A 128 -10.39 16.56 20.42
CA ALA A 128 -9.52 15.42 20.05
C ALA A 128 -10.26 14.06 20.04
N GLU A 129 -11.56 14.03 19.71
CA GLU A 129 -12.36 12.80 19.71
C GLU A 129 -11.79 11.73 18.77
N ILE A 130 -11.10 12.15 17.69
CA ILE A 130 -10.48 11.23 16.74
C ILE A 130 -9.35 10.39 17.35
N ASN A 131 -8.70 10.86 18.41
CA ASN A 131 -7.64 10.13 19.11
C ASN A 131 -8.16 8.82 19.74
N ASN A 132 -9.48 8.69 19.93
CA ASN A 132 -10.11 7.46 20.38
C ASN A 132 -10.48 6.52 19.22
N ALA A 133 -10.29 6.94 17.97
CA ALA A 133 -10.58 6.10 16.81
C ALA A 133 -9.47 5.07 16.59
N PHE A 134 -9.86 3.86 16.14
CA PHE A 134 -8.92 2.76 15.86
C PHE A 134 -7.76 3.19 14.94
N LEU A 135 -8.02 4.06 13.95
CA LEU A 135 -7.01 4.48 12.98
C LEU A 135 -5.94 5.41 13.59
N HIS A 136 -6.21 6.06 14.71
CA HIS A 136 -5.21 6.89 15.41
C HIS A 136 -3.97 6.07 15.79
N GLY A 137 -4.13 4.86 16.34
CA GLY A 137 -3.00 4.02 16.76
C GLY A 137 -2.00 3.73 15.65
N PRO A 138 -2.40 3.17 14.49
CA PRO A 138 -1.53 2.99 13.33
C PRO A 138 -0.89 4.29 12.83
N LEU A 139 -1.62 5.42 12.80
CA LEU A 139 -1.09 6.71 12.37
C LEU A 139 -0.04 7.24 13.34
N LEU A 140 -0.25 7.06 14.63
CA LEU A 140 0.72 7.43 15.67
C LEU A 140 2.04 6.68 15.52
N VAL A 141 2.02 5.39 15.13
CA VAL A 141 3.26 4.63 14.86
C VAL A 141 4.08 5.29 13.75
N PHE A 142 3.43 5.74 12.66
CA PHE A 142 4.13 6.48 11.59
C PHE A 142 4.63 7.84 12.08
N HIS A 143 3.87 8.52 12.92
CA HIS A 143 4.26 9.78 13.53
C HIS A 143 5.56 9.62 14.34
N GLU A 144 5.60 8.69 15.29
CA GLU A 144 6.77 8.42 16.11
C GLU A 144 7.98 7.96 15.28
N ALA A 145 7.76 7.10 14.29
CA ALA A 145 8.82 6.71 13.35
C ALA A 145 9.40 7.90 12.58
N GLY A 146 8.58 8.91 12.31
CA GLY A 146 8.99 10.14 11.63
C GLY A 146 10.02 10.95 12.43
N HIS A 147 9.87 11.07 13.74
CA HIS A 147 10.85 11.74 14.58
C HIS A 147 12.24 11.10 14.47
N VAL A 148 12.29 9.77 14.45
CA VAL A 148 13.54 9.00 14.31
C VAL A 148 14.11 9.15 12.90
N LEU A 149 13.27 9.01 11.87
CA LEU A 149 13.71 9.05 10.47
C LEU A 149 14.29 10.42 10.10
N PHE A 150 13.72 11.50 10.61
CA PHE A 150 14.13 12.87 10.28
C PHE A 150 15.10 13.50 11.30
N ALA A 151 15.58 12.72 12.29
CA ALA A 151 16.49 13.20 13.33
C ALA A 151 17.82 13.78 12.82
N TRP A 152 18.30 13.33 11.66
CA TRP A 152 19.51 13.81 11.01
C TRP A 152 19.44 15.29 10.54
N GLY A 153 18.22 15.81 10.35
CA GLY A 153 17.99 17.18 9.85
C GLY A 153 17.92 18.24 10.94
N GLY A 154 18.36 17.93 12.16
CA GLY A 154 18.33 18.84 13.29
C GLY A 154 16.95 18.94 13.96
N ARG A 155 16.90 19.66 15.07
CA ARG A 155 15.73 19.66 15.98
C ARG A 155 14.42 20.01 15.27
N TRP A 156 14.41 21.02 14.40
CA TRP A 156 13.19 21.44 13.73
C TRP A 156 12.63 20.32 12.83
N LEU A 157 13.50 19.71 12.01
CA LEU A 157 13.09 18.62 11.13
C LEU A 157 12.75 17.34 11.90
N THR A 158 13.44 17.05 13.00
CA THR A 158 13.06 15.96 13.91
C THR A 158 11.63 16.13 14.39
N VAL A 159 11.28 17.30 14.92
CA VAL A 159 9.94 17.57 15.46
C VAL A 159 8.89 17.58 14.34
N ALA A 160 9.15 18.21 13.21
CA ALA A 160 8.24 18.18 12.05
C ALA A 160 8.09 16.78 11.45
N GLY A 161 9.10 15.92 11.64
CA GLY A 161 9.22 14.57 11.07
C GLY A 161 8.05 13.68 11.42
N GLY A 162 7.49 13.78 12.61
CA GLY A 162 6.31 13.03 13.04
C GLY A 162 5.14 13.26 12.07
N THR A 163 4.70 14.49 11.95
CA THR A 163 3.61 14.86 11.03
C THR A 163 3.99 14.60 9.57
N LEU A 164 5.22 14.91 9.16
CA LEU A 164 5.68 14.68 7.79
C LEU A 164 5.56 13.20 7.41
N MET A 165 6.02 12.29 8.25
CA MET A 165 5.97 10.85 7.96
C MET A 165 4.53 10.34 7.90
N GLN A 166 3.69 10.78 8.83
CA GLN A 166 2.27 10.44 8.88
C GLN A 166 1.51 10.85 7.62
N LEU A 167 1.88 11.96 6.99
CA LEU A 167 1.30 12.42 5.73
C LEU A 167 2.00 11.82 4.50
N LEU A 168 3.32 11.65 4.55
CA LEU A 168 4.11 11.17 3.42
C LEU A 168 3.79 9.72 3.06
N VAL A 169 3.59 8.86 4.05
CA VAL A 169 3.31 7.43 3.80
C VAL A 169 2.08 7.24 2.91
N PRO A 170 0.88 7.74 3.25
CA PRO A 170 -0.28 7.58 2.37
C PRO A 170 -0.14 8.33 1.04
N ALA A 171 0.57 9.45 0.98
CA ALA A 171 0.85 10.16 -0.26
C ALA A 171 1.73 9.33 -1.21
N VAL A 172 2.79 8.70 -0.69
CA VAL A 172 3.67 7.79 -1.46
C VAL A 172 2.89 6.56 -1.92
N VAL A 173 2.03 6.00 -1.08
CA VAL A 173 1.17 4.87 -1.44
C VAL A 173 0.22 5.25 -2.57
N ALA A 174 -0.45 6.41 -2.48
CA ALA A 174 -1.31 6.92 -3.55
C ALA A 174 -0.54 7.09 -4.86
N GLY A 175 0.66 7.71 -4.79
CA GLY A 175 1.54 7.88 -5.93
C GLY A 175 1.97 6.53 -6.53
N ALA A 176 2.36 5.56 -5.71
CA ALA A 176 2.77 4.24 -6.18
C ALA A 176 1.64 3.51 -6.91
N PHE A 177 0.41 3.58 -6.39
CA PHE A 177 -0.75 3.02 -7.09
C PHE A 177 -0.98 3.70 -8.45
N LEU A 178 -0.88 5.03 -8.50
CA LEU A 178 -1.15 5.77 -9.72
C LEU A 178 -0.06 5.58 -10.79
N TRP A 179 1.23 5.67 -10.40
CA TRP A 179 2.33 5.68 -11.38
C TRP A 179 2.91 4.31 -11.65
N ARG A 180 3.06 3.45 -10.63
CA ARG A 180 3.69 2.13 -10.81
C ARG A 180 2.69 1.03 -11.10
N GLN A 181 1.52 1.05 -10.45
CA GLN A 181 0.50 0.01 -10.61
C GLN A 181 -0.59 0.39 -11.61
N ARG A 182 -0.66 1.67 -12.02
CA ARG A 182 -1.69 2.20 -12.91
C ARG A 182 -3.11 1.88 -12.42
N ASP A 183 -3.28 1.87 -11.08
CA ASP A 183 -4.56 1.64 -10.42
C ASP A 183 -5.06 2.94 -9.77
N PRO A 184 -5.87 3.74 -10.47
CA PRO A 184 -6.42 4.97 -9.91
C PRO A 184 -7.41 4.72 -8.78
N PHE A 185 -8.06 3.54 -8.69
CA PHE A 185 -8.89 3.21 -7.55
C PHE A 185 -8.04 3.02 -6.28
N GLY A 186 -6.93 2.27 -6.38
CA GLY A 186 -5.95 2.16 -5.29
C GLY A 186 -5.35 3.51 -4.90
N ALA A 187 -5.08 4.39 -5.89
CA ALA A 187 -4.62 5.75 -5.62
C ALA A 187 -5.67 6.58 -4.86
N ALA A 188 -6.95 6.46 -5.19
CA ALA A 188 -8.02 7.12 -4.44
C ALA A 188 -8.10 6.63 -2.99
N VAL A 189 -7.89 5.33 -2.73
CA VAL A 189 -7.78 4.79 -1.36
C VAL A 189 -6.58 5.40 -0.62
N GLY A 190 -5.44 5.56 -1.27
CA GLY A 190 -4.27 6.25 -0.68
C GLY A 190 -4.55 7.72 -0.36
N LEU A 191 -5.26 8.44 -1.23
CA LEU A 191 -5.69 9.83 -0.96
C LEU A 191 -6.72 9.91 0.17
N TRP A 192 -7.61 8.93 0.27
CA TRP A 192 -8.52 8.80 1.41
C TRP A 192 -7.73 8.68 2.71
N ALA A 193 -6.71 7.82 2.76
CA ALA A 193 -5.84 7.64 3.92
C ALA A 193 -5.07 8.92 4.26
N LEU A 194 -4.62 9.69 3.25
CA LEU A 194 -4.02 11.01 3.46
C LEU A 194 -5.01 12.01 4.09
N GLY A 195 -6.27 11.98 3.64
CA GLY A 195 -7.33 12.77 4.25
C GLY A 195 -7.56 12.41 5.72
N VAL A 196 -7.56 11.11 6.05
CA VAL A 196 -7.65 10.63 7.44
C VAL A 196 -6.45 11.10 8.26
N SER A 197 -5.24 11.05 7.71
CA SER A 197 -4.04 11.56 8.39
C SER A 197 -4.14 13.05 8.72
N LEU A 198 -4.70 13.86 7.81
CA LEU A 198 -4.95 15.28 8.08
C LEU A 198 -6.01 15.49 9.17
N LEU A 199 -7.08 14.68 9.17
CA LEU A 199 -8.09 14.73 10.24
C LEU A 199 -7.49 14.40 11.60
N ASP A 200 -6.56 13.43 11.64
CA ASP A 200 -5.89 12.96 12.86
C ASP A 200 -4.87 13.98 13.39
N VAL A 201 -4.16 14.67 12.51
CA VAL A 201 -3.21 15.74 12.88
C VAL A 201 -3.95 17.02 13.35
N ALA A 202 -5.14 17.26 12.86
CA ALA A 202 -5.87 18.52 13.10
C ALA A 202 -6.09 18.89 14.58
N PRO A 203 -6.54 17.96 15.47
CA PRO A 203 -6.66 18.27 16.90
C PRO A 203 -5.32 18.58 17.54
N TYR A 204 -4.24 17.90 17.14
CA TYR A 204 -2.91 18.13 17.67
C TYR A 204 -2.37 19.53 17.29
N VAL A 205 -2.69 20.03 16.08
CA VAL A 205 -2.41 21.41 15.69
C VAL A 205 -3.27 22.39 16.48
N TYR A 206 -4.55 22.07 16.65
CA TYR A 206 -5.52 22.93 17.36
C TYR A 206 -5.15 23.10 18.83
N ASP A 207 -4.75 22.01 19.50
CA ASP A 207 -4.38 21.92 20.90
C ASP A 207 -3.16 22.78 21.27
N ALA A 208 -2.29 23.10 20.31
CA ALA A 208 -1.05 23.84 20.57
C ALA A 208 -1.25 25.22 21.20
N ALA A 209 -2.43 25.86 21.08
CA ALA A 209 -2.74 27.14 21.70
C ALA A 209 -3.10 27.03 23.19
N ASP A 210 -3.70 25.89 23.58
CA ASP A 210 -4.16 25.59 24.94
C ASP A 210 -4.09 24.07 25.12
N PRO A 211 -2.93 23.52 25.52
CA PRO A 211 -2.63 22.11 25.42
C PRO A 211 -3.37 21.30 26.50
N GLN A 212 -4.35 20.52 26.07
CA GLN A 212 -5.17 19.63 26.90
C GLN A 212 -4.97 18.14 26.53
N ILE A 213 -4.42 17.85 25.34
CA ILE A 213 -4.19 16.47 24.88
C ILE A 213 -3.11 15.81 25.73
N MET A 214 -3.42 14.63 26.28
CA MET A 214 -2.45 13.78 26.94
C MET A 214 -1.48 13.19 25.91
N LEU A 215 -0.20 13.52 26.06
CA LEU A 215 0.88 13.01 25.20
C LEU A 215 1.30 11.61 25.63
N LEU A 216 2.08 10.92 24.80
CA LEU A 216 2.67 9.61 25.14
C LEU A 216 3.55 9.64 26.39
N THR A 217 4.05 10.79 26.76
CA THR A 217 4.80 11.01 28.02
C THR A 217 3.94 10.94 29.26
N GLY A 218 2.61 10.89 29.13
CA GLY A 218 1.67 10.94 30.24
C GLY A 218 1.45 12.36 30.83
N ALA A 219 1.89 13.40 30.13
CA ALA A 219 1.71 14.81 30.49
C ALA A 219 1.04 15.57 29.34
N THR A 220 0.46 16.73 29.62
CA THR A 220 0.00 17.67 28.59
C THR A 220 1.16 18.44 28.01
N GLY A 221 0.92 19.12 26.88
CA GLY A 221 1.96 19.89 26.18
C GLY A 221 2.54 21.06 26.98
N GLU A 222 1.91 21.49 28.07
CA GLU A 222 2.47 22.50 28.98
C GLU A 222 3.78 22.04 29.62
N ALA A 223 3.89 20.75 29.96
CA ALA A 223 5.11 20.16 30.51
C ALA A 223 6.23 19.95 29.47
N GLY A 224 5.97 20.22 28.18
CA GLY A 224 6.90 20.02 27.07
C GLY A 224 6.57 18.78 26.25
N GLY A 225 7.31 18.64 25.11
CA GLY A 225 7.13 17.49 24.21
C GLY A 225 6.02 17.61 23.17
N HIS A 226 5.35 18.74 23.10
CA HIS A 226 4.30 18.96 22.10
C HIS A 226 4.88 19.58 20.81
N ASP A 227 4.89 18.81 19.73
CA ASP A 227 5.51 19.18 18.45
C ASP A 227 4.98 20.48 17.89
N TRP A 228 3.66 20.61 17.83
CA TRP A 228 3.04 21.76 17.21
C TRP A 228 3.18 23.04 18.03
N ILE A 229 3.37 22.98 19.36
CA ILE A 229 3.78 24.15 20.16
C ILE A 229 5.16 24.62 19.70
N TYR A 230 6.11 23.70 19.57
CA TYR A 230 7.46 24.01 19.13
C TYR A 230 7.48 24.58 17.70
N LEU A 231 6.82 23.91 16.76
CA LEU A 231 6.79 24.29 15.35
C LEU A 231 6.12 25.66 15.16
N LEU A 232 4.92 25.85 15.72
CA LEU A 232 4.18 27.11 15.56
C LEU A 232 4.84 28.28 16.29
N ARG A 233 5.48 28.01 17.44
CA ARG A 233 6.28 29.04 18.14
C ARG A 233 7.49 29.47 17.32
N SER A 234 8.20 28.51 16.72
CA SER A 234 9.35 28.80 15.86
C SER A 234 9.02 29.62 14.62
N LEU A 235 7.77 29.53 14.14
CA LEU A 235 7.23 30.24 12.99
C LEU A 235 6.49 31.55 13.37
N GLY A 236 6.34 31.86 14.66
CA GLY A 236 5.53 33.00 15.12
C GLY A 236 4.02 32.83 14.91
N LEU A 237 3.52 31.59 14.76
CA LEU A 237 2.14 31.27 14.40
C LEU A 237 1.33 30.66 15.55
N LEU A 238 1.86 30.56 16.76
CA LEU A 238 1.20 29.86 17.87
C LEU A 238 -0.19 30.43 18.15
N ALA A 239 -0.37 31.76 18.11
CA ALA A 239 -1.68 32.40 18.29
C ALA A 239 -2.73 32.02 17.22
N ARG A 240 -2.29 31.39 16.11
CA ARG A 240 -3.18 30.91 15.02
C ARG A 240 -3.42 29.41 15.07
N ALA A 241 -2.94 28.70 16.09
CA ALA A 241 -3.00 27.23 16.17
C ALA A 241 -4.43 26.71 15.97
N GLN A 242 -5.42 27.28 16.63
CA GLN A 242 -6.82 26.86 16.51
C GLN A 242 -7.39 27.07 15.09
N ALA A 243 -7.04 28.18 14.45
CA ALA A 243 -7.44 28.42 13.06
C ALA A 243 -6.74 27.45 12.09
N LEU A 244 -5.46 27.17 12.30
CA LEU A 244 -4.68 26.21 11.53
C LEU A 244 -5.19 24.78 11.73
N GLY A 245 -5.47 24.37 12.97
CA GLY A 245 -6.03 23.05 13.26
C GLY A 245 -7.40 22.86 12.59
N THR A 246 -8.26 23.87 12.67
CA THR A 246 -9.56 23.87 11.98
C THR A 246 -9.41 23.82 10.45
N ALA A 247 -8.44 24.56 9.89
CA ALA A 247 -8.14 24.51 8.46
C ALA A 247 -7.63 23.14 8.03
N THR A 248 -6.76 22.52 8.84
CA THR A 248 -6.25 21.15 8.61
C THR A 248 -7.38 20.14 8.62
N HIS A 249 -8.32 20.22 9.58
CA HIS A 249 -9.49 19.35 9.62
C HIS A 249 -10.35 19.51 8.35
N ARG A 250 -10.65 20.74 7.95
CA ARG A 250 -11.43 21.01 6.73
C ARG A 250 -10.74 20.50 5.47
N LEU A 251 -9.42 20.69 5.37
CA LEU A 251 -8.63 20.18 4.26
C LEU A 251 -8.66 18.65 4.21
N GLY A 252 -8.49 17.99 5.36
CA GLY A 252 -8.62 16.54 5.48
C GLY A 252 -9.99 16.03 5.05
N ALA A 253 -11.05 16.67 5.51
CA ALA A 253 -12.42 16.33 5.14
C ALA A 253 -12.67 16.50 3.63
N LEU A 254 -12.25 17.63 3.05
CA LEU A 254 -12.39 17.89 1.61
C LEU A 254 -11.60 16.87 0.77
N LEU A 255 -10.37 16.57 1.14
CA LEU A 255 -9.53 15.59 0.44
C LEU A 255 -10.15 14.19 0.51
N LEU A 256 -10.62 13.79 1.68
CA LEU A 256 -11.28 12.51 1.88
C LEU A 256 -12.56 12.39 1.04
N LEU A 257 -13.42 13.41 1.04
CA LEU A 257 -14.63 13.44 0.23
C LEU A 257 -14.33 13.42 -1.27
N ALA A 258 -13.30 14.16 -1.71
CA ALA A 258 -12.85 14.15 -3.10
C ALA A 258 -12.34 12.76 -3.51
N ALA A 259 -11.57 12.10 -2.64
CA ALA A 259 -11.08 10.73 -2.86
C ALA A 259 -12.23 9.71 -2.98
N LEU A 260 -13.23 9.81 -2.11
CA LEU A 260 -14.44 8.97 -2.18
C LEU A 260 -15.24 9.22 -3.46
N ALA A 261 -15.43 10.46 -3.85
CA ALA A 261 -16.14 10.82 -5.08
C ALA A 261 -15.39 10.29 -6.31
N TRP A 262 -14.06 10.41 -6.33
CA TRP A 262 -13.23 9.86 -7.39
C TRP A 262 -13.29 8.32 -7.45
N ALA A 263 -13.16 7.65 -6.32
CA ALA A 263 -13.30 6.19 -6.23
C ALA A 263 -14.67 5.70 -6.70
N ALA A 264 -15.75 6.38 -6.28
CA ALA A 264 -17.11 6.08 -6.69
C ALA A 264 -17.32 6.24 -8.21
N TRP A 265 -16.77 7.33 -8.79
CA TRP A 265 -16.84 7.56 -10.22
C TRP A 265 -16.06 6.50 -11.02
N LEU A 266 -14.86 6.10 -10.57
CA LEU A 266 -14.09 5.03 -11.17
C LEU A 266 -14.84 3.69 -11.10
N LEU A 267 -15.44 3.39 -9.96
CA LEU A 267 -16.23 2.19 -9.77
C LEU A 267 -17.48 2.15 -10.67
N TRP A 268 -18.18 3.28 -10.79
CA TRP A 268 -19.30 3.42 -11.72
C TRP A 268 -18.88 3.18 -13.18
N ARG A 269 -17.72 3.71 -13.62
CA ARG A 269 -17.17 3.43 -14.95
C ARG A 269 -16.84 1.96 -15.16
N GLN A 270 -16.24 1.31 -14.16
CA GLN A 270 -15.94 -0.13 -14.18
C GLN A 270 -17.23 -0.96 -14.26
N TRP A 271 -18.24 -0.61 -13.49
CA TRP A 271 -19.54 -1.27 -13.51
C TRP A 271 -20.23 -1.12 -14.89
N ARG A 272 -20.21 0.06 -15.49
CA ARG A 272 -20.77 0.27 -16.83
C ARG A 272 -20.09 -0.62 -17.88
N ARG A 273 -18.75 -0.72 -17.82
CA ARG A 273 -17.99 -1.59 -18.74
C ARG A 273 -18.33 -3.05 -18.51
N TRP A 274 -18.30 -3.52 -17.27
CA TRP A 274 -18.66 -4.88 -16.93
C TRP A 274 -20.07 -5.25 -17.42
N ARG A 275 -21.02 -4.35 -17.27
CA ARG A 275 -22.39 -4.54 -17.72
C ARG A 275 -22.45 -4.67 -19.26
N SER A 276 -21.80 -3.81 -20.05
CA SER A 276 -21.77 -3.92 -21.51
C SER A 276 -21.20 -5.24 -21.98
N ASP A 277 -20.08 -5.69 -21.37
CA ASP A 277 -19.44 -6.95 -21.72
C ASP A 277 -20.32 -8.20 -21.49
N HIS A 278 -21.31 -8.10 -20.57
CA HIS A 278 -22.21 -9.23 -20.22
C HIS A 278 -23.59 -9.12 -20.88
N THR A 279 -24.01 -7.96 -21.35
CA THR A 279 -25.27 -7.80 -22.09
C THR A 279 -25.13 -8.04 -23.58
N ASP A 280 -23.94 -7.86 -24.15
CA ASP A 280 -23.66 -8.01 -25.58
C ASP A 280 -23.16 -9.43 -25.93
N ALA A 281 -23.05 -10.34 -24.94
CA ALA A 281 -22.76 -11.75 -25.20
C ALA A 281 -23.99 -12.39 -25.88
N PRO A 282 -23.88 -12.91 -27.10
CA PRO A 282 -24.99 -13.61 -27.76
C PRO A 282 -25.41 -14.80 -26.90
N ALA A 283 -26.73 -14.96 -26.69
CA ALA A 283 -27.27 -16.13 -26.05
C ALA A 283 -26.81 -17.36 -26.84
N ALA A 284 -26.01 -18.23 -26.20
CA ALA A 284 -25.48 -19.47 -26.77
C ALA A 284 -26.58 -20.55 -26.87
#